data_c8dab0ed9e84b63b52bed7120078f6f6
#
_entry.id   c8dab0ed9e84b63b52bed7120078f6f6
#
_cell.length_a   1.000
_cell.length_b   1.000
_cell.length_c   1.000
_cell.angle_alpha   90.00
_cell.angle_beta   90.00
_cell.angle_gamma   90.00
#
_symmetry.space_group_name_H-M   'P 1'
#
loop_
_entity.id
_entity.type
_entity.pdbx_description
1 polymer ?
#
loop_
_entity_poly.entity_id
_entity_poly.type
_entity_poly.pdbx_seq_one_letter_code
_entity_poly.pdbx_strand_id
1 'polypeptide(L)'
;MSSRALERDRRIWMEDNQRCEETLGRAMAIQIGAKPDSGFDDPIGMLKDCHRRIESFLGILCVVVDRAQGRTLTSEERVAIQAALQYFRTGGQRHTADEEESLFPRLRKSAADSCEEIDRLEGDHREANNLHGSVERLYAKWIESGGLGSEETLQLLREAARLKQIYSSHIQVEETIVFARAAQVLNRHEIEAIGTEFRFRRK
;
A
#
# COMPACT_ATOMS: atom_id res chain seq x y z
N MET A 1 22.60 -10.42 -18.57
CA MET A 1 22.35 -9.14 -17.87
C MET A 1 23.64 -8.71 -17.18
N SER A 2 24.08 -7.46 -17.34
CA SER A 2 25.38 -6.99 -16.86
C SER A 2 25.43 -6.86 -15.34
N SER A 3 26.53 -7.30 -14.72
CA SER A 3 26.81 -7.20 -13.27
C SER A 3 26.59 -5.78 -12.69
N ARG A 4 26.82 -4.75 -13.51
CA ARG A 4 26.61 -3.33 -13.13
C ARG A 4 25.14 -2.94 -12.96
N ALA A 5 24.20 -3.57 -13.65
CA ALA A 5 22.76 -3.32 -13.48
C ALA A 5 22.27 -3.88 -12.16
N LEU A 6 22.72 -5.10 -11.80
CA LEU A 6 22.40 -5.74 -10.52
C LEU A 6 22.99 -4.99 -9.33
N GLU A 7 24.18 -4.40 -9.47
CA GLU A 7 24.79 -3.58 -8.40
C GLU A 7 24.10 -2.22 -8.23
N ARG A 8 23.61 -1.61 -9.31
CA ARG A 8 22.88 -0.35 -9.25
C ARG A 8 21.50 -0.55 -8.61
N ASP A 9 20.80 -1.60 -9.00
CA ASP A 9 19.49 -1.95 -8.43
C ASP A 9 19.62 -2.30 -6.94
N ARG A 10 20.71 -2.99 -6.55
CA ARG A 10 21.01 -3.31 -5.17
C ARG A 10 21.34 -2.06 -4.33
N ARG A 11 21.96 -1.04 -4.91
CA ARG A 11 22.31 0.22 -4.21
C ARG A 11 21.08 1.09 -3.98
N ILE A 12 20.24 1.28 -5.00
CA ILE A 12 18.95 1.98 -4.89
C ILE A 12 18.09 1.28 -3.84
N TRP A 13 18.10 -0.05 -3.85
CA TRP A 13 17.36 -0.87 -2.91
C TRP A 13 17.87 -0.76 -1.47
N MET A 14 19.20 -0.62 -1.26
CA MET A 14 19.82 -0.41 0.06
C MET A 14 19.52 0.98 0.65
N GLU A 15 19.50 2.03 -0.16
CA GLU A 15 19.19 3.39 0.29
C GLU A 15 17.71 3.52 0.70
N ASP A 16 16.80 2.87 -0.03
CA ASP A 16 15.38 2.76 0.33
C ASP A 16 15.14 1.89 1.58
N ASN A 17 15.97 0.88 1.79
CA ASN A 17 15.86 -0.02 2.94
C ASN A 17 16.31 0.64 4.26
N GLN A 18 17.26 1.56 4.20
CA GLN A 18 17.68 2.36 5.37
C GLN A 18 16.53 3.25 5.85
N ARG A 19 15.70 3.76 4.93
CA ARG A 19 14.46 4.49 5.24
C ARG A 19 13.37 3.58 5.83
N CYS A 20 13.34 2.31 5.44
CA CYS A 20 12.43 1.29 6.00
C CYS A 20 12.84 0.84 7.41
N GLU A 21 14.12 0.90 7.78
CA GLU A 21 14.58 0.59 9.16
C GLU A 21 14.03 1.60 10.17
N GLU A 22 13.99 2.87 9.82
CA GLU A 22 13.33 3.90 10.62
C GLU A 22 11.82 3.66 10.71
N THR A 23 11.20 3.06 9.68
CA THR A 23 9.77 2.76 9.62
C THR A 23 9.40 1.57 10.51
N LEU A 24 10.24 0.53 10.61
CA LEU A 24 10.02 -0.61 11.53
C LEU A 24 10.12 -0.17 13.00
N GLY A 25 11.11 0.65 13.33
CA GLY A 25 11.21 1.25 14.66
C GLY A 25 10.03 2.18 14.98
N ARG A 26 9.46 2.85 13.97
CA ARG A 26 8.26 3.70 14.09
C ARG A 26 6.95 2.94 14.12
N ALA A 27 6.81 1.84 13.37
CA ALA A 27 5.58 1.03 13.34
C ALA A 27 5.32 0.30 14.68
N MET A 28 6.38 0.04 15.45
CA MET A 28 6.28 -0.55 16.81
C MET A 28 6.25 0.49 17.92
N ALA A 29 6.53 1.77 17.64
CA ALA A 29 6.45 2.85 18.63
C ALA A 29 5.03 3.46 18.59
N ILE A 30 4.35 3.46 19.73
CA ILE A 30 3.17 4.32 19.94
C ILE A 30 3.66 5.75 19.72
N GLN A 31 3.25 6.38 18.60
CA GLN A 31 3.62 7.76 18.30
C GLN A 31 2.81 8.69 19.20
N ILE A 32 3.35 9.03 20.35
CA ILE A 32 2.82 10.08 21.21
C ILE A 32 2.96 11.40 20.43
N GLY A 33 1.83 12.01 20.06
CA GLY A 33 1.80 13.27 19.31
C GLY A 33 1.58 13.14 17.80
N ALA A 34 1.26 11.96 17.27
CA ALA A 34 0.83 11.84 15.88
C ALA A 34 -0.48 12.61 15.65
N LYS A 35 -0.59 13.29 14.49
CA LYS A 35 -1.85 13.90 14.08
C LYS A 35 -2.94 12.81 14.05
N PRO A 36 -4.13 13.03 14.66
CA PRO A 36 -5.25 12.11 14.53
C PRO A 36 -5.59 11.85 13.05
N ASP A 37 -6.03 10.64 12.74
CA ASP A 37 -6.55 10.33 11.41
C ASP A 37 -7.72 11.24 11.06
N SER A 38 -7.86 11.54 9.76
CA SER A 38 -8.97 12.31 9.21
C SER A 38 -10.30 11.57 9.41
N GLY A 39 -11.37 12.33 9.62
CA GLY A 39 -12.72 11.78 9.76
C GLY A 39 -13.50 11.76 8.46
N PHE A 40 -14.76 11.29 8.50
CA PHE A 40 -15.62 11.22 7.31
C PHE A 40 -16.05 12.58 6.76
N ASP A 41 -15.75 13.66 7.43
CA ASP A 41 -15.86 15.05 7.00
C ASP A 41 -14.69 15.49 6.11
N ASP A 42 -13.58 14.73 6.12
CA ASP A 42 -12.42 14.90 5.26
C ASP A 42 -12.05 13.56 4.56
N PRO A 43 -12.83 13.11 3.58
CA PRO A 43 -12.59 11.83 2.91
C PRO A 43 -11.28 11.78 2.15
N ILE A 44 -10.80 12.88 1.60
CA ILE A 44 -9.48 12.94 0.93
C ILE A 44 -8.36 12.79 1.97
N GLY A 45 -8.48 13.42 3.11
CA GLY A 45 -7.56 13.19 4.23
C GLY A 45 -7.54 11.73 4.68
N MET A 46 -8.69 11.06 4.73
CA MET A 46 -8.79 9.64 5.05
C MET A 46 -8.03 8.76 4.04
N LEU A 47 -8.10 9.05 2.73
CA LEU A 47 -7.34 8.34 1.72
C LEU A 47 -5.84 8.52 1.93
N LYS A 48 -5.37 9.75 2.19
CA LYS A 48 -3.95 10.02 2.53
C LYS A 48 -3.50 9.28 3.80
N ASP A 49 -4.37 9.17 4.80
CA ASP A 49 -4.08 8.40 6.01
C ASP A 49 -3.96 6.90 5.71
N CYS A 50 -4.75 6.38 4.74
CA CYS A 50 -4.63 5.02 4.24
C CYS A 50 -3.30 4.82 3.50
N HIS A 51 -2.84 5.77 2.67
CA HIS A 51 -1.55 5.71 1.98
C HIS A 51 -0.39 5.49 2.96
N ARG A 52 -0.33 6.28 4.04
CA ARG A 52 0.70 6.10 5.08
C ARG A 52 0.69 4.71 5.71
N ARG A 53 -0.50 4.13 5.89
CA ARG A 53 -0.64 2.77 6.42
C ARG A 53 -0.22 1.71 5.39
N ILE A 54 -0.59 1.89 4.12
CA ILE A 54 -0.17 1.03 3.00
C ILE A 54 1.36 0.99 2.93
N GLU A 55 2.01 2.15 2.88
CA GLU A 55 3.47 2.26 2.83
C GLU A 55 4.14 1.59 4.04
N SER A 56 3.59 1.81 5.24
CA SER A 56 4.12 1.23 6.48
C SER A 56 4.03 -0.30 6.47
N PHE A 57 2.85 -0.86 6.18
CA PHE A 57 2.66 -2.32 6.18
C PHE A 57 3.40 -3.00 5.05
N LEU A 58 3.48 -2.38 3.87
CA LEU A 58 4.26 -2.89 2.76
C LEU A 58 5.75 -2.86 3.07
N GLY A 59 6.22 -1.80 3.75
CA GLY A 59 7.59 -1.72 4.28
C GLY A 59 7.92 -2.89 5.20
N ILE A 60 7.02 -3.25 6.11
CA ILE A 60 7.19 -4.42 7.00
C ILE A 60 7.36 -5.71 6.18
N LEU A 61 6.50 -5.97 5.21
CA LEU A 61 6.60 -7.17 4.37
C LEU A 61 7.94 -7.22 3.63
N CYS A 62 8.34 -6.13 2.99
CA CYS A 62 9.62 -6.06 2.27
C CYS A 62 10.82 -6.31 3.19
N VAL A 63 10.86 -5.68 4.37
CA VAL A 63 11.98 -5.81 5.31
C VAL A 63 12.08 -7.20 5.89
N VAL A 64 10.94 -7.83 6.22
CA VAL A 64 10.97 -9.18 6.79
C VAL A 64 11.50 -10.19 5.78
N VAL A 65 11.03 -10.19 4.54
CA VAL A 65 11.53 -11.15 3.55
C VAL A 65 13.01 -10.94 3.25
N ASP A 66 13.45 -9.69 3.20
CA ASP A 66 14.86 -9.37 2.96
C ASP A 66 15.78 -9.83 4.09
N ARG A 67 15.42 -9.56 5.34
CA ARG A 67 16.24 -9.93 6.49
C ARG A 67 16.20 -11.42 6.80
N ALA A 68 15.03 -12.03 6.70
CA ALA A 68 14.83 -13.40 7.09
C ALA A 68 15.27 -14.41 6.03
N GLN A 69 15.28 -14.05 4.73
CA GLN A 69 15.78 -14.87 3.63
C GLN A 69 15.29 -16.33 3.67
N GLY A 70 14.02 -16.54 4.03
CA GLY A 70 13.42 -17.87 4.13
C GLY A 70 13.73 -18.66 5.41
N ARG A 71 14.54 -18.14 6.35
CA ARG A 71 14.77 -18.80 7.67
C ARG A 71 13.49 -18.80 8.51
N THR A 72 13.53 -19.55 9.60
CA THR A 72 12.46 -19.52 10.61
C THR A 72 12.23 -18.09 11.11
N LEU A 73 10.98 -17.64 11.07
CA LEU A 73 10.54 -16.31 11.52
C LEU A 73 10.52 -16.24 13.05
N THR A 74 10.92 -15.10 13.61
CA THR A 74 10.72 -14.82 15.03
C THR A 74 9.24 -14.60 15.35
N SER A 75 8.89 -14.56 16.63
CA SER A 75 7.51 -14.27 17.07
C SER A 75 7.06 -12.87 16.60
N GLU A 76 7.95 -11.90 16.72
CA GLU A 76 7.70 -10.50 16.34
C GLU A 76 7.51 -10.37 14.83
N GLU A 77 8.34 -11.04 14.02
CA GLU A 77 8.22 -11.06 12.57
C GLU A 77 6.87 -11.68 12.14
N ARG A 78 6.46 -12.79 12.78
CA ARG A 78 5.16 -13.42 12.51
C ARG A 78 3.99 -12.48 12.79
N VAL A 79 3.99 -11.84 13.96
CA VAL A 79 2.95 -10.88 14.36
C VAL A 79 2.91 -9.70 13.38
N ALA A 80 4.05 -9.15 13.01
CA ALA A 80 4.14 -8.03 12.08
C ALA A 80 3.61 -8.40 10.68
N ILE A 81 3.99 -9.57 10.15
CA ILE A 81 3.46 -10.08 8.86
C ILE A 81 1.94 -10.26 8.95
N GLN A 82 1.44 -10.91 10.00
CA GLN A 82 0.01 -11.17 10.15
C GLN A 82 -0.80 -9.87 10.21
N ALA A 83 -0.29 -8.86 10.92
CA ALA A 83 -0.91 -7.54 10.98
C ALA A 83 -0.94 -6.87 9.59
N ALA A 84 0.16 -6.93 8.84
CA ALA A 84 0.24 -6.38 7.50
C ALA A 84 -0.72 -7.07 6.53
N LEU A 85 -0.74 -8.41 6.50
CA LEU A 85 -1.66 -9.18 5.66
C LEU A 85 -3.12 -8.90 6.02
N GLN A 86 -3.45 -8.82 7.31
CA GLN A 86 -4.80 -8.49 7.76
C GLN A 86 -5.21 -7.09 7.31
N TYR A 87 -4.29 -6.11 7.37
CA TYR A 87 -4.58 -4.77 6.87
C TYR A 87 -4.92 -4.79 5.36
N PHE A 88 -4.13 -5.48 4.53
CA PHE A 88 -4.40 -5.55 3.09
C PHE A 88 -5.71 -6.28 2.75
N ARG A 89 -6.09 -7.30 3.52
CA ARG A 89 -7.39 -7.99 3.37
C ARG A 89 -8.60 -7.12 3.71
N THR A 90 -8.45 -6.08 4.52
CA THR A 90 -9.55 -5.26 5.03
C THR A 90 -9.40 -3.79 4.69
N GLY A 91 -8.40 -3.11 5.24
CA GLY A 91 -8.16 -1.69 5.05
C GLY A 91 -7.77 -1.34 3.62
N GLY A 92 -6.91 -2.16 3.01
CA GLY A 92 -6.50 -1.99 1.62
C GLY A 92 -7.67 -2.14 0.64
N GLN A 93 -8.49 -3.19 0.79
CA GLN A 93 -9.67 -3.38 -0.07
C GLN A 93 -10.70 -2.26 0.09
N ARG A 94 -10.91 -1.76 1.32
CA ARG A 94 -11.80 -0.62 1.53
C ARG A 94 -11.28 0.66 0.90
N HIS A 95 -9.97 0.89 0.95
CA HIS A 95 -9.33 2.02 0.31
C HIS A 95 -9.58 2.02 -1.21
N THR A 96 -9.29 0.91 -1.89
CA THR A 96 -9.59 0.75 -3.32
C THR A 96 -11.08 0.98 -3.63
N ALA A 97 -12.00 0.42 -2.84
CA ALA A 97 -13.43 0.63 -3.02
C ALA A 97 -13.85 2.10 -2.75
N ASP A 98 -13.21 2.78 -1.81
CA ASP A 98 -13.45 4.20 -1.54
C ASP A 98 -13.10 5.07 -2.76
N GLU A 99 -12.07 4.71 -3.51
CA GLU A 99 -11.65 5.39 -4.73
C GLU A 99 -12.52 5.00 -5.93
N GLU A 100 -12.58 3.71 -6.25
CA GLU A 100 -13.24 3.22 -7.46
C GLU A 100 -14.77 3.38 -7.43
N GLU A 101 -15.40 3.31 -6.26
CA GLU A 101 -16.86 3.41 -6.14
C GLU A 101 -17.36 4.81 -5.75
N SER A 102 -16.48 5.67 -5.18
CA SER A 102 -16.92 6.99 -4.70
C SER A 102 -16.19 8.15 -5.37
N LEU A 103 -14.85 8.18 -5.33
CA LEU A 103 -14.08 9.31 -5.82
C LEU A 103 -13.96 9.33 -7.34
N PHE A 104 -13.47 8.25 -7.95
CA PHE A 104 -13.19 8.17 -9.39
C PHE A 104 -14.42 8.39 -10.26
N PRO A 105 -15.61 7.83 -9.95
CA PRO A 105 -16.81 8.09 -10.74
C PRO A 105 -17.22 9.58 -10.78
N ARG A 106 -17.00 10.30 -9.68
CA ARG A 106 -17.30 11.74 -9.62
C ARG A 106 -16.28 12.54 -10.42
N LEU A 107 -15.00 12.19 -10.34
CA LEU A 107 -13.97 12.85 -11.14
C LEU A 107 -14.16 12.60 -12.64
N ARG A 108 -14.45 11.38 -13.07
CA ARG A 108 -14.79 11.09 -14.48
C ARG A 108 -15.95 11.93 -15.00
N LYS A 109 -16.94 12.20 -14.16
CA LYS A 109 -18.10 13.00 -14.51
C LYS A 109 -17.79 14.49 -14.55
N SER A 110 -16.94 14.99 -13.68
CA SER A 110 -16.69 16.42 -13.48
C SER A 110 -15.43 16.92 -14.21
N ALA A 111 -14.51 16.01 -14.60
CA ALA A 111 -13.22 16.35 -15.18
C ALA A 111 -12.78 15.25 -16.17
N ALA A 112 -13.24 15.35 -17.41
CA ALA A 112 -12.95 14.35 -18.45
C ALA A 112 -11.46 14.18 -18.76
N ASP A 113 -10.64 15.20 -18.52
CA ASP A 113 -9.19 15.20 -18.66
C ASP A 113 -8.45 14.36 -17.61
N SER A 114 -9.15 13.85 -16.58
CA SER A 114 -8.57 12.96 -15.56
C SER A 114 -8.80 11.46 -15.85
N CYS A 115 -9.40 11.12 -16.98
CA CYS A 115 -9.79 9.73 -17.26
C CYS A 115 -8.56 8.81 -17.46
N GLU A 116 -7.50 9.29 -18.11
CA GLU A 116 -6.32 8.47 -18.38
C GLU A 116 -5.59 8.09 -17.09
N GLU A 117 -5.41 9.04 -16.15
CA GLU A 117 -4.82 8.77 -14.86
C GLU A 117 -5.65 7.78 -14.06
N ILE A 118 -6.97 7.96 -14.03
CA ILE A 118 -7.88 7.06 -13.32
C ILE A 118 -7.86 5.65 -13.93
N ASP A 119 -7.85 5.51 -15.26
CA ASP A 119 -7.78 4.21 -15.94
C ASP A 119 -6.47 3.47 -15.61
N ARG A 120 -5.37 4.22 -15.51
CA ARG A 120 -4.08 3.70 -15.07
C ARG A 120 -4.11 3.25 -13.62
N LEU A 121 -4.66 4.05 -12.72
CA LEU A 121 -4.77 3.72 -11.29
C LEU A 121 -5.62 2.46 -11.06
N GLU A 122 -6.75 2.32 -11.74
CA GLU A 122 -7.55 1.08 -11.72
C GLU A 122 -6.76 -0.13 -12.28
N GLY A 123 -5.87 0.11 -13.25
CA GLY A 123 -4.92 -0.89 -13.75
C GLY A 123 -3.93 -1.33 -12.67
N ASP A 124 -3.36 -0.37 -11.96
CA ASP A 124 -2.45 -0.61 -10.84
C ASP A 124 -3.15 -1.41 -9.72
N HIS A 125 -4.41 -1.09 -9.40
CA HIS A 125 -5.20 -1.86 -8.42
C HIS A 125 -5.36 -3.32 -8.81
N ARG A 126 -5.67 -3.60 -10.09
CA ARG A 126 -5.79 -4.99 -10.58
C ARG A 126 -4.48 -5.76 -10.49
N GLU A 127 -3.35 -5.12 -10.88
CA GLU A 127 -2.03 -5.74 -10.77
C GLU A 127 -1.67 -5.98 -9.30
N ALA A 128 -1.84 -4.97 -8.44
CA ALA A 128 -1.57 -5.07 -7.02
C ALA A 128 -2.39 -6.18 -6.33
N ASN A 129 -3.68 -6.31 -6.67
CA ASN A 129 -4.53 -7.35 -6.10
C ASN A 129 -4.05 -8.77 -6.44
N ASN A 130 -3.59 -8.99 -7.67
CA ASN A 130 -3.02 -10.28 -8.08
C ASN A 130 -1.72 -10.59 -7.31
N LEU A 131 -0.85 -9.60 -7.14
CA LEU A 131 0.40 -9.73 -6.38
C LEU A 131 0.14 -9.96 -4.89
N HIS A 132 -0.83 -9.25 -4.29
CA HIS A 132 -1.23 -9.48 -2.90
C HIS A 132 -1.65 -10.92 -2.66
N GLY A 133 -2.45 -11.51 -3.55
CA GLY A 133 -2.85 -12.92 -3.43
C GLY A 133 -1.67 -13.88 -3.45
N SER A 134 -0.64 -13.61 -4.24
CA SER A 134 0.57 -14.42 -4.31
C SER A 134 1.45 -14.23 -3.07
N VAL A 135 1.71 -12.98 -2.69
CA VAL A 135 2.49 -12.60 -1.49
C VAL A 135 1.87 -13.20 -0.22
N GLU A 136 0.55 -13.11 -0.09
CA GLU A 136 -0.18 -13.68 1.04
C GLU A 136 0.00 -15.19 1.13
N ARG A 137 -0.13 -15.93 0.02
CA ARG A 137 0.07 -17.39 0.01
C ARG A 137 1.49 -17.76 0.42
N LEU A 138 2.50 -17.05 -0.06
CA LEU A 138 3.90 -17.31 0.27
C LEU A 138 4.18 -17.04 1.75
N TYR A 139 3.69 -15.94 2.31
CA TYR A 139 3.83 -15.66 3.75
C TYR A 139 3.07 -16.67 4.61
N ALA A 140 1.84 -17.06 4.22
CA ALA A 140 1.07 -18.07 4.94
C ALA A 140 1.82 -19.40 4.97
N LYS A 141 2.34 -19.83 3.82
CA LYS A 141 3.19 -21.03 3.73
C LYS A 141 4.42 -20.92 4.64
N TRP A 142 5.12 -19.78 4.63
CA TRP A 142 6.31 -19.57 5.45
C TRP A 142 6.00 -19.65 6.94
N ILE A 143 4.90 -19.04 7.37
CA ILE A 143 4.45 -19.09 8.78
C ILE A 143 4.10 -20.54 9.19
N GLU A 144 3.43 -21.29 8.33
CA GLU A 144 2.97 -22.65 8.61
C GLU A 144 4.13 -23.66 8.62
N SER A 145 5.00 -23.62 7.61
CA SER A 145 6.12 -24.57 7.46
C SER A 145 7.35 -24.26 8.32
N GLY A 146 7.41 -23.03 8.90
CA GLY A 146 8.55 -22.58 9.67
C GLY A 146 9.76 -22.12 8.85
N GLY A 147 9.71 -22.24 7.52
CA GLY A 147 10.74 -21.80 6.60
C GLY A 147 10.20 -21.69 5.18
N LEU A 148 10.91 -20.98 4.28
CA LEU A 148 10.56 -20.84 2.88
C LEU A 148 11.73 -21.26 2.00
N GLY A 149 11.46 -22.03 0.94
CA GLY A 149 12.50 -22.47 0.00
C GLY A 149 13.13 -21.31 -0.76
N SER A 150 14.36 -21.47 -1.27
CA SER A 150 15.11 -20.41 -1.94
C SER A 150 14.37 -19.82 -3.13
N GLU A 151 13.72 -20.65 -3.96
CA GLU A 151 12.95 -20.16 -5.11
C GLU A 151 11.75 -19.33 -4.68
N GLU A 152 11.00 -19.78 -3.67
CA GLU A 152 9.84 -19.08 -3.13
C GLU A 152 10.26 -17.79 -2.41
N THR A 153 11.40 -17.80 -1.73
CA THR A 153 11.97 -16.59 -1.12
C THR A 153 12.31 -15.54 -2.18
N LEU A 154 12.95 -15.95 -3.29
CA LEU A 154 13.25 -15.06 -4.41
C LEU A 154 11.98 -14.57 -5.12
N GLN A 155 10.96 -15.41 -5.22
CA GLN A 155 9.66 -15.00 -5.75
C GLN A 155 9.03 -13.94 -4.85
N LEU A 156 8.97 -14.19 -3.54
CA LEU A 156 8.40 -13.25 -2.56
C LEU A 156 9.12 -11.91 -2.54
N LEU A 157 10.47 -11.92 -2.61
CA LEU A 157 11.27 -10.70 -2.73
C LEU A 157 10.89 -9.88 -3.97
N ARG A 158 10.79 -10.53 -5.14
CA ARG A 158 10.41 -9.84 -6.38
C ARG A 158 8.99 -9.27 -6.34
N GLU A 159 8.03 -10.05 -5.83
CA GLU A 159 6.63 -9.64 -5.79
C GLU A 159 6.39 -8.52 -4.75
N ALA A 160 7.03 -8.58 -3.58
CA ALA A 160 6.98 -7.52 -2.58
C ALA A 160 7.62 -6.22 -3.10
N ALA A 161 8.76 -6.32 -3.78
CA ALA A 161 9.40 -5.16 -4.41
C ALA A 161 8.52 -4.56 -5.53
N ARG A 162 7.86 -5.39 -6.33
CA ARG A 162 6.94 -4.92 -7.36
C ARG A 162 5.72 -4.20 -6.76
N LEU A 163 5.12 -4.75 -5.70
CA LEU A 163 4.06 -4.07 -4.96
C LEU A 163 4.52 -2.70 -4.45
N LYS A 164 5.70 -2.63 -3.83
CA LYS A 164 6.26 -1.36 -3.34
C LYS A 164 6.41 -0.34 -4.47
N GLN A 165 6.87 -0.77 -5.64
CA GLN A 165 7.01 0.10 -6.81
C GLN A 165 5.65 0.60 -7.32
N ILE A 166 4.65 -0.28 -7.44
CA ILE A 166 3.29 0.09 -7.86
C ILE A 166 2.74 1.14 -6.90
N TYR A 167 2.69 0.85 -5.60
CA TYR A 167 2.11 1.76 -4.62
C TYR A 167 2.85 3.10 -4.54
N SER A 168 4.18 3.11 -4.65
CA SER A 168 4.94 4.36 -4.64
C SER A 168 4.56 5.29 -5.79
N SER A 169 4.46 4.77 -7.03
CA SER A 169 4.06 5.57 -8.19
C SER A 169 2.56 5.92 -8.16
N HIS A 170 1.73 5.01 -7.72
CA HIS A 170 0.28 5.15 -7.59
C HIS A 170 -0.07 6.27 -6.62
N ILE A 171 0.39 6.19 -5.37
CA ILE A 171 0.18 7.20 -4.33
C ILE A 171 0.69 8.58 -4.79
N GLN A 172 1.84 8.63 -5.45
CA GLN A 172 2.36 9.88 -5.98
C GLN A 172 1.39 10.52 -6.97
N VAL A 173 0.85 9.75 -7.92
CA VAL A 173 -0.13 10.26 -8.91
C VAL A 173 -1.41 10.72 -8.22
N GLU A 174 -1.93 9.94 -7.28
CA GLU A 174 -3.14 10.32 -6.55
C GLU A 174 -2.96 11.60 -5.75
N GLU A 175 -1.92 11.70 -4.95
CA GLU A 175 -1.73 12.85 -4.08
C GLU A 175 -1.38 14.13 -4.84
N THR A 176 -0.65 14.03 -5.96
CA THR A 176 -0.23 15.20 -6.73
C THR A 176 -1.20 15.62 -7.83
N ILE A 177 -1.96 14.69 -8.41
CA ILE A 177 -2.85 14.95 -9.53
C ILE A 177 -4.32 14.76 -9.13
N VAL A 178 -4.69 13.55 -8.71
CA VAL A 178 -6.10 13.17 -8.51
C VAL A 178 -6.74 13.94 -7.36
N PHE A 179 -6.08 13.99 -6.20
CA PHE A 179 -6.61 14.71 -5.03
C PHE A 179 -6.55 16.22 -5.20
N ALA A 180 -5.53 16.74 -5.90
CA ALA A 180 -5.50 18.15 -6.26
C ALA A 180 -6.65 18.51 -7.19
N ARG A 181 -6.98 17.65 -8.15
CA ARG A 181 -8.12 17.84 -9.05
C ARG A 181 -9.45 17.73 -8.31
N ALA A 182 -9.61 16.75 -7.42
CA ALA A 182 -10.80 16.59 -6.58
C ALA A 182 -11.11 17.88 -5.80
N ALA A 183 -10.09 18.51 -5.22
CA ALA A 183 -10.24 19.77 -4.49
C ALA A 183 -10.69 20.96 -5.38
N GLN A 184 -10.46 20.91 -6.70
CA GLN A 184 -10.85 21.96 -7.62
C GLN A 184 -12.28 21.78 -8.17
N VAL A 185 -12.69 20.52 -8.41
CA VAL A 185 -13.92 20.24 -9.18
C VAL A 185 -15.07 19.73 -8.33
N LEU A 186 -14.81 19.09 -7.18
CA LEU A 186 -15.86 18.58 -6.30
C LEU A 186 -16.36 19.65 -5.35
N ASN A 187 -17.68 19.82 -5.33
CA ASN A 187 -18.31 20.73 -4.40
C ASN A 187 -18.49 20.10 -3.01
N ARG A 188 -18.89 20.91 -2.04
CA ARG A 188 -19.07 20.47 -0.65
C ARG A 188 -20.06 19.32 -0.51
N HIS A 189 -21.17 19.31 -1.24
CA HIS A 189 -22.18 18.27 -1.18
C HIS A 189 -21.62 16.91 -1.69
N GLU A 190 -20.79 16.93 -2.74
CA GLU A 190 -20.12 15.73 -3.26
C GLU A 190 -19.12 15.17 -2.26
N ILE A 191 -18.34 16.01 -1.59
CA ILE A 191 -17.41 15.60 -0.52
C ILE A 191 -18.17 14.97 0.65
N GLU A 192 -19.27 15.57 1.12
CA GLU A 192 -20.12 15.02 2.18
C GLU A 192 -20.74 13.67 1.78
N ALA A 193 -21.13 13.52 0.52
CA ALA A 193 -21.64 12.25 -0.01
C ALA A 193 -20.57 11.16 -0.02
N ILE A 194 -19.34 11.47 -0.48
CA ILE A 194 -18.18 10.54 -0.44
C ILE A 194 -17.93 10.07 1.00
N GLY A 195 -17.85 11.00 1.95
CA GLY A 195 -17.64 10.66 3.37
C GLY A 195 -18.75 9.79 3.95
N THR A 196 -19.99 9.97 3.51
CA THR A 196 -21.13 9.13 3.89
C THR A 196 -20.99 7.71 3.32
N GLU A 197 -20.57 7.55 2.07
CA GLU A 197 -20.30 6.27 1.43
C GLU A 197 -19.14 5.53 2.12
N PHE A 198 -18.04 6.24 2.44
CA PHE A 198 -16.93 5.69 3.22
C PHE A 198 -17.38 5.17 4.58
N ARG A 199 -18.24 5.91 5.27
CA ARG A 199 -18.82 5.47 6.56
C ARG A 199 -19.66 4.22 6.40
N PHE A 200 -20.41 4.10 5.32
CA PHE A 200 -21.26 2.93 5.08
C PHE A 200 -20.44 1.65 4.87
N ARG A 201 -19.32 1.71 4.14
CA ARG A 201 -18.41 0.57 3.92
C ARG A 201 -17.67 0.10 5.19
N ARG A 202 -17.72 0.88 6.26
CA ARG A 202 -17.05 0.57 7.55
C ARG A 202 -18.01 0.09 8.64
N LYS A 203 -19.28 -0.11 8.31
CA LYS A 203 -20.26 -0.77 9.18
C LYS A 203 -20.21 -2.28 9.01
#